data_898fc44e41114ec7a2680df6d241a796
#
_entry.id   898fc44e41114ec7a2680df6d241a796
#
_cell.length_a   1.000
_cell.length_b   1.000
_cell.length_c   1.000
_cell.angle_alpha   90.00
_cell.angle_beta   90.00
_cell.angle_gamma   90.00
#
_symmetry.space_group_name_H-M   'P 1'
#
loop_
_entity.id
_entity.type
_entity.pdbx_description
1 polymer ?
#
loop_
_entity_poly.entity_id
_entity_poly.type
_entity_poly.pdbx_seq_one_letter_code
_entity_poly.pdbx_strand_id
1 'polypeptide(L)'
;MKNFYIYVAKLISKLFNYLDIKKKFITNINYNLGLNNLLLISEKYSDFTKLEQSECKIFSQNGEDGILDYITSMLKIERPNFIEIGVGTYEEANTRFIYDRFFPKGIIVDIEKNFKKK
;
A
#
# COMPACT_ATOMS: atom_id res chain seq x y z
N MET A 1 -10.10 -35.57 26.52
CA MET A 1 -10.74 -34.50 25.73
C MET A 1 -9.96 -33.16 25.79
N LYS A 2 -9.58 -32.65 26.97
CA LYS A 2 -8.88 -31.35 27.11
C LYS A 2 -7.59 -31.23 26.28
N ASN A 3 -6.78 -32.27 26.21
CA ASN A 3 -5.51 -32.29 25.43
C ASN A 3 -5.73 -32.26 23.92
N PHE A 4 -6.82 -32.80 23.42
CA PHE A 4 -7.18 -32.76 22.00
C PHE A 4 -7.51 -31.33 21.55
N TYR A 5 -8.29 -30.58 22.32
CA TYR A 5 -8.61 -29.17 21.99
C TYR A 5 -7.38 -28.28 21.99
N ILE A 6 -6.44 -28.50 22.92
CA ILE A 6 -5.16 -27.77 22.98
C ILE A 6 -4.31 -28.06 21.73
N TYR A 7 -4.27 -29.32 21.31
CA TYR A 7 -3.53 -29.70 20.09
C TYR A 7 -4.11 -29.08 18.84
N VAL A 8 -5.43 -29.11 18.66
CA VAL A 8 -6.14 -28.49 17.54
C VAL A 8 -5.91 -26.97 17.52
N ALA A 9 -6.03 -26.29 18.68
CA ALA A 9 -5.78 -24.86 18.77
C ALA A 9 -4.35 -24.48 18.37
N LYS A 10 -3.33 -25.27 18.75
CA LYS A 10 -1.94 -25.09 18.33
C LYS A 10 -1.75 -25.28 16.83
N LEU A 11 -2.43 -26.24 16.22
CA LEU A 11 -2.37 -26.49 14.78
C LEU A 11 -2.97 -25.33 13.99
N ILE A 12 -4.12 -24.85 14.43
CA ILE A 12 -4.80 -23.68 13.85
C ILE A 12 -3.91 -22.43 13.95
N SER A 13 -3.33 -22.18 15.12
CA SER A 13 -2.41 -21.05 15.31
C SER A 13 -1.20 -21.10 14.36
N LYS A 14 -0.59 -22.29 14.18
CA LYS A 14 0.50 -22.45 13.21
C LYS A 14 0.08 -22.17 11.77
N LEU A 15 -1.14 -22.62 11.40
CA LEU A 15 -1.68 -22.36 10.06
C LEU A 15 -1.91 -20.85 9.83
N PHE A 16 -2.49 -20.14 10.78
CA PHE A 16 -2.68 -18.70 10.70
C PHE A 16 -1.34 -17.95 10.56
N ASN A 17 -0.34 -18.30 11.38
CA ASN A 17 0.99 -17.70 11.28
C ASN A 17 1.63 -17.95 9.91
N TYR A 18 1.49 -19.15 9.34
CA TYR A 18 1.99 -19.48 8.01
C TYR A 18 1.29 -18.63 6.91
N LEU A 19 -0.03 -18.48 7.00
CA LEU A 19 -0.80 -17.68 6.05
C LEU A 19 -0.43 -16.18 6.12
N ASP A 20 -0.20 -15.65 7.32
CA ASP A 20 0.25 -14.27 7.52
C ASP A 20 1.64 -14.03 6.94
N ILE A 21 2.57 -14.97 7.13
CA ILE A 21 3.92 -14.89 6.54
C ILE A 21 3.82 -14.90 5.01
N LYS A 22 3.00 -15.81 4.45
CA LYS A 22 2.77 -15.89 3.01
C LYS A 22 2.16 -14.61 2.44
N LYS A 23 1.16 -14.04 3.13
CA LYS A 23 0.54 -12.77 2.73
C LYS A 23 1.56 -11.64 2.71
N LYS A 24 2.39 -11.50 3.76
CA LYS A 24 3.45 -10.49 3.82
C LYS A 24 4.47 -10.65 2.69
N PHE A 25 4.88 -11.88 2.40
CA PHE A 25 5.83 -12.17 1.33
C PHE A 25 5.28 -11.76 -0.05
N ILE A 26 4.03 -12.12 -0.35
CA ILE A 26 3.36 -11.73 -1.61
C ILE A 26 3.22 -10.21 -1.70
N THR A 27 2.84 -9.55 -0.60
CA THR A 27 2.73 -8.07 -0.57
C THR A 27 4.07 -7.40 -0.87
N ASN A 28 5.18 -7.91 -0.31
CA ASN A 28 6.52 -7.38 -0.57
C ASN A 28 6.95 -7.59 -2.03
N ILE A 29 6.64 -8.74 -2.64
CA ILE A 29 6.93 -9.00 -4.05
C ILE A 29 6.14 -8.01 -4.92
N ASN A 30 4.84 -7.86 -4.69
CA ASN A 30 4.00 -6.96 -5.46
C ASN A 30 4.45 -5.51 -5.33
N TYR A 31 4.85 -5.09 -4.13
CA TYR A 31 5.43 -3.77 -3.89
C TYR A 31 6.69 -3.54 -4.74
N ASN A 32 7.65 -4.47 -4.71
CA ASN A 32 8.89 -4.34 -5.47
C ASN A 32 8.65 -4.35 -6.98
N LEU A 33 7.74 -5.19 -7.47
CA LEU A 33 7.35 -5.22 -8.89
C LEU A 33 6.68 -3.91 -9.32
N GLY A 34 5.75 -3.41 -8.50
CA GLY A 34 5.09 -2.13 -8.73
C GLY A 34 6.07 -0.97 -8.73
N LEU A 35 7.01 -0.94 -7.78
CA LEU A 35 8.04 0.09 -7.70
C LEU A 35 8.96 0.08 -8.93
N ASN A 36 9.41 -1.10 -9.38
CA ASN A 36 10.22 -1.21 -10.59
C ASN A 36 9.46 -0.72 -11.83
N ASN A 37 8.18 -1.07 -11.95
CA ASN A 37 7.33 -0.56 -13.03
C ASN A 37 7.17 0.96 -12.98
N LEU A 38 6.97 1.52 -11.79
CA LEU A 38 6.88 2.96 -11.59
C LEU A 38 8.16 3.68 -12.01
N LEU A 39 9.34 3.13 -11.68
CA LEU A 39 10.62 3.70 -12.09
C LEU A 39 10.72 3.80 -13.62
N LEU A 40 10.34 2.73 -14.34
CA LEU A 40 10.34 2.73 -15.81
C LEU A 40 9.37 3.76 -16.42
N ILE A 41 8.22 3.94 -15.78
CA ILE A 41 7.22 4.93 -16.18
C ILE A 41 7.74 6.35 -15.91
N SER A 42 8.37 6.56 -14.75
CA SER A 42 8.85 7.87 -14.32
C SER A 42 9.92 8.46 -15.22
N GLU A 43 10.71 7.64 -15.90
CA GLU A 43 11.68 8.09 -16.91
C GLU A 43 11.02 8.81 -18.10
N LYS A 44 9.72 8.61 -18.31
CA LYS A 44 8.95 9.16 -19.42
C LYS A 44 7.98 10.27 -19.00
N TYR A 45 8.03 10.74 -17.78
CA TYR A 45 7.08 11.73 -17.27
C TYR A 45 7.05 13.04 -18.07
N SER A 46 8.20 13.46 -18.62
CA SER A 46 8.29 14.65 -19.50
C SER A 46 7.50 14.52 -20.80
N ASP A 47 7.24 13.31 -21.25
CA ASP A 47 6.61 13.03 -22.54
C ASP A 47 5.09 12.80 -22.41
N PHE A 48 4.57 12.77 -21.17
CA PHE A 48 3.17 12.50 -20.92
C PHE A 48 2.28 13.70 -21.27
N THR A 49 1.26 13.42 -22.05
CA THR A 49 0.24 14.40 -22.47
C THR A 49 -1.09 14.20 -21.74
N LYS A 50 -1.27 13.04 -21.10
CA LYS A 50 -2.47 12.65 -20.36
C LYS A 50 -2.09 12.02 -19.04
N LEU A 51 -2.89 12.27 -18.02
CA LEU A 51 -2.67 11.79 -16.67
C LEU A 51 -2.70 10.24 -16.56
N GLU A 52 -3.56 9.60 -17.35
CA GLU A 52 -3.71 8.14 -17.39
C GLU A 52 -2.43 7.41 -17.79
N GLN A 53 -1.51 8.09 -18.49
CA GLN A 53 -0.23 7.51 -18.86
C GLN A 53 0.70 7.25 -17.66
N SER A 54 0.42 7.90 -16.54
CA SER A 54 1.19 7.72 -15.29
C SER A 54 0.57 6.67 -14.35
N GLU A 55 -0.57 6.06 -14.70
CA GLU A 55 -1.19 5.03 -13.87
C GLU A 55 -0.23 3.87 -13.60
N CYS A 56 0.00 3.59 -12.33
CA CYS A 56 0.80 2.46 -11.86
C CYS A 56 0.28 1.97 -10.53
N LYS A 57 -0.13 0.71 -10.47
CA LYS A 57 -0.69 0.11 -9.27
C LYS A 57 0.41 -0.50 -8.40
N ILE A 58 0.53 -0.02 -7.17
CA ILE A 58 1.37 -0.61 -6.12
C ILE A 58 0.49 -1.05 -4.95
N PHE A 59 -0.30 -0.13 -4.38
CA PHE A 59 -1.27 -0.37 -3.32
C PHE A 59 -2.68 0.03 -3.72
N SER A 60 -2.84 1.14 -4.44
CA SER A 60 -4.14 1.68 -4.87
C SER A 60 -4.90 0.72 -5.77
N GLN A 61 -6.23 0.91 -5.88
CA GLN A 61 -7.09 0.02 -6.64
C GLN A 61 -6.94 0.19 -8.17
N ASN A 62 -6.78 1.43 -8.64
CA ASN A 62 -6.86 1.77 -10.06
C ASN A 62 -5.59 2.46 -10.61
N GLY A 63 -4.47 2.39 -9.88
CA GLY A 63 -3.21 2.96 -10.35
C GLY A 63 -2.94 4.39 -9.91
N GLU A 64 -3.67 4.89 -8.93
CA GLU A 64 -3.51 6.23 -8.35
C GLU A 64 -2.11 6.45 -7.76
N ASP A 65 -1.41 5.38 -7.37
CA ASP A 65 -0.03 5.46 -6.87
C ASP A 65 0.89 6.13 -7.91
N GLY A 66 0.80 5.72 -9.17
CA GLY A 66 1.58 6.31 -10.26
C GLY A 66 1.18 7.75 -10.57
N ILE A 67 -0.12 8.06 -10.51
CA ILE A 67 -0.64 9.40 -10.70
C ILE A 67 -0.11 10.34 -9.62
N LEU A 68 -0.13 9.92 -8.36
CA LEU A 68 0.38 10.70 -7.24
C LEU A 68 1.89 10.91 -7.34
N ASP A 69 2.63 9.89 -7.77
CA ASP A 69 4.07 10.01 -8.02
C ASP A 69 4.37 11.02 -9.13
N TYR A 70 3.64 10.94 -10.24
CA TYR A 70 3.76 11.87 -11.34
C TYR A 70 3.50 13.33 -10.90
N ILE A 71 2.39 13.57 -10.22
CA ILE A 71 2.02 14.91 -9.74
C ILE A 71 3.08 15.45 -8.77
N THR A 72 3.51 14.66 -7.79
CA THR A 72 4.52 15.09 -6.81
C THR A 72 5.87 15.37 -7.47
N SER A 73 6.24 14.57 -8.45
CA SER A 73 7.48 14.74 -9.23
C SER A 73 7.44 15.99 -10.10
N MET A 74 6.35 16.21 -10.85
CA MET A 74 6.20 17.39 -11.72
C MET A 74 6.14 18.71 -10.94
N LEU A 75 5.52 18.68 -9.75
CA LEU A 75 5.44 19.83 -8.85
C LEU A 75 6.67 19.98 -7.94
N LYS A 76 7.65 19.05 -8.02
CA LYS A 76 8.86 19.01 -7.18
C LYS A 76 8.54 19.03 -5.68
N ILE A 77 7.52 18.28 -5.28
CA ILE A 77 7.09 18.16 -3.87
C ILE A 77 7.91 17.05 -3.22
N GLU A 78 8.85 17.40 -2.35
CA GLU A 78 9.72 16.43 -1.68
C GLU A 78 9.00 15.64 -0.58
N ARG A 79 8.05 16.25 0.11
CA ARG A 79 7.26 15.63 1.20
C ARG A 79 5.80 16.05 1.12
N PRO A 80 4.99 15.32 0.36
CA PRO A 80 3.59 15.65 0.15
C PRO A 80 2.76 15.29 1.39
N ASN A 81 2.42 16.26 2.23
CA ASN A 81 1.46 16.03 3.32
C ASN A 81 0.08 15.69 2.75
N PHE A 82 -0.66 14.83 3.44
CA PHE A 82 -1.96 14.37 2.93
C PHE A 82 -3.04 14.27 4.01
N ILE A 83 -4.29 14.28 3.54
CA ILE A 83 -5.46 13.87 4.31
C ILE A 83 -6.20 12.86 3.45
N GLU A 84 -6.49 11.69 3.97
CA GLU A 84 -7.29 10.66 3.30
C GLU A 84 -8.49 10.27 4.14
N ILE A 85 -9.66 10.18 3.52
CA ILE A 85 -10.94 9.89 4.14
C ILE A 85 -11.50 8.61 3.56
N GLY A 86 -11.94 7.68 4.40
CA GLY A 86 -12.53 6.41 3.97
C GLY A 86 -11.48 5.38 3.54
N VAL A 87 -10.45 5.17 4.33
CA VAL A 87 -9.31 4.30 3.99
C VAL A 87 -9.52 2.81 4.34
N GLY A 88 -10.60 2.44 5.03
CA GLY A 88 -10.87 1.07 5.46
C GLY A 88 -9.72 0.48 6.26
N THR A 89 -9.14 -0.63 5.79
CA THR A 89 -7.99 -1.30 6.44
C THR A 89 -6.64 -0.66 6.13
N TYR A 90 -6.59 0.37 5.30
CA TYR A 90 -5.37 1.00 4.77
C TYR A 90 -4.51 0.04 3.92
N GLU A 91 -5.06 -1.09 3.48
CA GLU A 91 -4.32 -2.04 2.62
C GLU A 91 -4.25 -1.58 1.16
N GLU A 92 -5.32 -0.93 0.67
CA GLU A 92 -5.49 -0.42 -0.70
C GLU A 92 -5.71 1.10 -0.73
N ALA A 93 -5.16 1.81 0.27
CA ALA A 93 -5.33 3.26 0.38
C ALA A 93 -4.45 4.01 -0.63
N ASN A 94 -4.98 5.09 -1.22
CA ASN A 94 -4.29 5.87 -2.23
C ASN A 94 -3.02 6.56 -1.70
N THR A 95 -3.02 6.94 -0.41
CA THR A 95 -1.86 7.61 0.20
C THR A 95 -0.84 6.65 0.79
N ARG A 96 -1.09 5.34 0.78
CA ARG A 96 -0.16 4.36 1.35
C ARG A 96 1.19 4.38 0.67
N PHE A 97 1.21 4.45 -0.66
CA PHE A 97 2.46 4.56 -1.44
C PHE A 97 3.22 5.84 -1.10
N ILE A 98 2.52 6.97 -1.04
CA ILE A 98 3.09 8.26 -0.67
C ILE A 98 3.70 8.21 0.73
N TYR A 99 3.00 7.59 1.70
CA TYR A 99 3.50 7.43 3.05
C TYR A 99 4.77 6.58 3.11
N ASP A 100 4.78 5.42 2.44
CA ASP A 100 5.92 4.50 2.45
C ASP A 100 7.15 5.06 1.71
N ARG A 101 6.93 5.90 0.69
CA ARG A 101 8.01 6.49 -0.12
C ARG A 101 8.63 7.76 0.48
N PHE A 102 7.80 8.68 0.97
CA PHE A 102 8.23 10.04 1.34
C PHE A 102 8.24 10.30 2.84
N PHE A 103 7.70 9.41 3.65
CA PHE A 103 7.52 9.57 5.10
C PHE A 103 6.90 10.93 5.50
N PRO A 104 5.81 11.34 4.85
CA PRO A 104 5.17 12.62 5.07
C PRO A 104 4.40 12.65 6.39
N LYS A 105 3.88 13.84 6.73
CA LYS A 105 2.81 13.95 7.73
C LYS A 105 1.47 13.68 7.04
N GLY A 106 0.65 12.79 7.61
CA GLY A 106 -0.65 12.45 7.08
C GLY A 106 -1.72 12.39 8.15
N ILE A 107 -2.95 12.66 7.76
CA ILE A 107 -4.16 12.47 8.57
C ILE A 107 -5.03 11.46 7.84
N ILE A 108 -5.43 10.41 8.55
CA ILE A 108 -6.32 9.37 8.06
C ILE A 108 -7.63 9.47 8.84
N VAL A 109 -8.75 9.54 8.13
CA VAL A 109 -10.09 9.61 8.72
C VAL A 109 -10.92 8.44 8.19
N ASP A 110 -11.49 7.65 9.10
CA ASP A 110 -12.43 6.59 8.76
C ASP A 110 -13.56 6.49 9.78
N ILE A 111 -14.70 5.94 9.35
CA ILE A 111 -15.84 5.66 10.22
C ILE A 111 -15.58 4.42 11.08
N GLU A 112 -14.82 3.45 10.55
CA GLU A 112 -14.49 2.23 11.28
C GLU A 112 -13.43 2.49 12.35
N LYS A 113 -13.78 2.23 13.63
CA LYS A 113 -12.92 2.45 14.81
C LYS A 113 -11.75 1.46 14.94
N ASN A 114 -11.52 0.58 13.98
CA ASN A 114 -10.60 -0.56 14.11
C ASN A 114 -9.18 -0.30 13.54
N PHE A 115 -8.69 0.93 13.61
CA PHE A 115 -7.26 1.15 13.36
C PHE A 115 -6.43 0.50 14.48
N LYS A 116 -5.92 -0.70 14.25
CA LYS A 116 -4.83 -1.22 15.07
C LYS A 116 -3.62 -0.33 14.80
N LYS A 117 -3.22 0.48 15.78
CA LYS A 117 -1.91 1.12 15.78
C LYS A 117 -0.86 0.03 15.60
N LYS A 118 -0.20 0.03 14.48
CA LYS A 118 1.03 -0.76 14.28
C LYS A 118 2.20 0.02 14.81
#